data_754e03919bd87158490d7aa3eb04f774
#
_entry.id   754e03919bd87158490d7aa3eb04f774
#
_cell.length_a   1.000
_cell.length_b   1.000
_cell.length_c   1.000
_cell.angle_alpha   90.00
_cell.angle_beta   90.00
_cell.angle_gamma   90.00
#
_symmetry.space_group_name_H-M   'P 1'
#
loop_
_entity.id
_entity.type
_entity.pdbx_description
1 polymer ?
#
loop_
_entity_poly.entity_id
_entity_poly.type
_entity_poly.pdbx_seq_one_letter_code
_entity_poly.pdbx_strand_id
1 'polypeptide(L)'
;FRMRDDPELTDLDVARSDALCDYLAEIHRVRRDGPDLYARRIRELLGHGECIMGINDGYPTSHAFIDYKLLENIEHSVLSWRWRLKDHTHRLRQVHGDFHPWNILFQEGAKFRVLDRSRGEWGEAADDVSCLTINYLFFSLQRSGRLEGNFEVLFKRFWSRYLEHTGDQQMLSVVAPFFAFRGLVIASPVWYPNLSETIRRRIFSFIRNVLDDDVFDPDRVNEYCET
;
A
#
# COMPACT_ATOMS: atom_id res chain seq x y z
N PHE A 1 11.24 -11.64 6.18
CA PHE A 1 11.15 -12.70 5.17
C PHE A 1 11.19 -14.13 5.73
N ARG A 2 11.71 -14.36 6.93
CA ARG A 2 11.58 -15.66 7.61
C ARG A 2 10.11 -16.09 7.79
N MET A 3 9.19 -15.15 8.04
CA MET A 3 7.76 -15.47 8.19
C MET A 3 7.11 -16.12 6.96
N ARG A 4 7.72 -15.99 5.78
CA ARG A 4 7.23 -16.67 4.58
C ARG A 4 7.26 -18.19 4.73
N ASP A 5 8.25 -18.71 5.45
CA ASP A 5 8.52 -20.14 5.57
C ASP A 5 8.27 -20.67 7.00
N ASP A 6 8.08 -19.78 7.99
CA ASP A 6 7.87 -20.13 9.39
C ASP A 6 6.37 -20.10 9.73
N PRO A 7 5.79 -21.22 10.22
CA PRO A 7 4.37 -21.28 10.57
C PRO A 7 4.03 -20.59 11.90
N GLU A 8 5.02 -20.27 12.74
CA GLU A 8 4.78 -19.68 14.05
C GLU A 8 5.09 -18.17 14.07
N LEU A 9 4.12 -17.39 14.56
CA LEU A 9 4.29 -15.97 14.85
C LEU A 9 5.07 -15.81 16.15
N THR A 10 6.23 -15.17 16.08
CA THR A 10 7.08 -14.92 17.26
C THR A 10 6.81 -13.53 17.86
N ASP A 11 7.14 -13.36 19.15
CA ASP A 11 7.10 -12.05 19.81
C ASP A 11 7.99 -11.02 19.10
N LEU A 12 9.08 -11.47 18.48
CA LEU A 12 9.96 -10.60 17.70
C LEU A 12 9.29 -10.10 16.42
N ASP A 13 8.48 -10.91 15.74
CA ASP A 13 7.74 -10.49 14.54
C ASP A 13 6.70 -9.44 14.90
N VAL A 14 6.00 -9.66 16.01
CA VAL A 14 5.04 -8.68 16.56
C VAL A 14 5.76 -7.38 16.92
N ALA A 15 6.86 -7.45 17.68
CA ALA A 15 7.62 -6.27 18.09
C ALA A 15 8.17 -5.49 16.89
N ARG A 16 8.59 -6.17 15.83
CA ARG A 16 9.05 -5.54 14.59
C ARG A 16 7.91 -4.84 13.84
N SER A 17 6.76 -5.48 13.72
CA SER A 17 5.58 -4.87 13.10
C SER A 17 5.12 -3.63 13.90
N ASP A 18 5.09 -3.72 15.22
CA ASP A 18 4.75 -2.61 16.10
C ASP A 18 5.74 -1.45 15.95
N ALA A 19 7.04 -1.73 15.91
CA ALA A 19 8.06 -0.69 15.74
C ALA A 19 7.93 0.05 14.39
N LEU A 20 7.57 -0.65 13.31
CA LEU A 20 7.29 -0.02 12.01
C LEU A 20 6.03 0.86 12.07
N CYS A 21 4.98 0.39 12.72
CA CYS A 21 3.76 1.15 12.93
C CYS A 21 4.03 2.43 13.75
N ASP A 22 4.75 2.31 14.85
CA ASP A 22 5.08 3.44 15.74
C ASP A 22 5.94 4.48 15.01
N TYR A 23 6.90 4.04 14.22
CA TYR A 23 7.71 4.93 13.38
C TYR A 23 6.84 5.71 12.38
N LEU A 24 5.95 5.05 11.65
CA LEU A 24 5.04 5.74 10.73
C LEU A 24 4.10 6.68 11.48
N ALA A 25 3.50 6.25 12.60
CA ALA A 25 2.64 7.11 13.40
C ALA A 25 3.39 8.37 13.89
N GLU A 26 4.67 8.25 14.26
CA GLU A 26 5.49 9.37 14.72
C GLU A 26 5.81 10.36 13.61
N ILE A 27 6.28 9.91 12.46
CA ILE A 27 6.58 10.83 11.34
C ILE A 27 5.32 11.47 10.77
N HIS A 28 4.20 10.74 10.73
CA HIS A 28 2.92 11.26 10.23
C HIS A 28 2.24 12.25 11.19
N ARG A 29 2.71 12.41 12.43
CA ARG A 29 2.28 13.51 13.32
C ARG A 29 2.78 14.86 12.85
N VAL A 30 3.92 14.88 12.17
CA VAL A 30 4.52 16.12 11.67
C VAL A 30 3.69 16.65 10.52
N ARG A 31 3.13 17.83 10.69
CA ARG A 31 2.24 18.50 9.74
C ARG A 31 2.93 19.70 9.12
N ARG A 32 2.55 20.01 7.92
CA ARG A 32 2.98 21.23 7.22
C ARG A 32 1.79 21.85 6.52
N ASP A 33 1.71 23.16 6.56
CA ASP A 33 0.82 23.91 5.68
C ASP A 33 1.46 23.99 4.29
N GLY A 34 0.70 23.64 3.25
CA GLY A 34 1.19 23.61 1.87
C GLY A 34 0.16 23.00 0.92
N PRO A 35 -0.98 23.70 0.68
CA PRO A 35 -2.07 23.17 -0.15
C PRO A 35 -1.62 22.84 -1.58
N ASP A 36 -0.80 23.69 -2.18
CA ASP A 36 -0.28 23.44 -3.52
C ASP A 36 0.66 22.23 -3.58
N LEU A 37 1.45 22.04 -2.53
CA LEU A 37 2.32 20.87 -2.43
C LEU A 37 1.50 19.59 -2.30
N TYR A 38 0.47 19.58 -1.43
CA TYR A 38 -0.41 18.44 -1.28
C TYR A 38 -1.11 18.09 -2.59
N ALA A 39 -1.76 19.06 -3.23
CA ALA A 39 -2.44 18.87 -4.51
C ALA A 39 -1.50 18.34 -5.60
N ARG A 40 -0.22 18.80 -5.61
CA ARG A 40 0.81 18.27 -6.50
C ARG A 40 1.13 16.81 -6.19
N ARG A 41 1.29 16.44 -4.92
CA ARG A 41 1.58 15.05 -4.53
C ARG A 41 0.45 14.09 -4.91
N ILE A 42 -0.79 14.48 -4.70
CA ILE A 42 -1.95 13.69 -5.15
C ILE A 42 -1.98 13.56 -6.69
N ARG A 43 -1.59 14.59 -7.43
CA ARG A 43 -1.46 14.49 -8.90
C ARG A 43 -0.34 13.56 -9.32
N GLU A 44 0.80 13.60 -8.64
CA GLU A 44 1.96 12.74 -8.93
C GLU A 44 1.64 11.25 -8.75
N LEU A 45 0.75 10.89 -7.83
CA LEU A 45 0.23 9.51 -7.69
C LEU A 45 -0.34 8.96 -9.01
N LEU A 46 -1.00 9.81 -9.79
CA LEU A 46 -1.55 9.40 -11.09
C LEU A 46 -0.49 9.43 -12.20
N GLY A 47 0.14 10.58 -12.42
CA GLY A 47 0.87 10.88 -13.66
C GLY A 47 2.39 10.84 -13.58
N HIS A 48 2.99 10.55 -12.43
CA HIS A 48 4.44 10.38 -12.34
C HIS A 48 4.86 9.05 -12.99
N GLY A 49 6.00 9.05 -13.69
CA GLY A 49 6.51 7.86 -14.40
C GLY A 49 6.78 6.62 -13.53
N GLU A 50 6.90 6.79 -12.22
CA GLU A 50 7.05 5.69 -11.25
C GLU A 50 5.75 5.36 -10.51
N CYS A 51 4.64 6.00 -10.88
CA CYS A 51 3.33 5.82 -10.28
C CYS A 51 2.34 5.22 -11.29
N ILE A 52 1.03 5.42 -11.12
CA ILE A 52 0.00 4.61 -11.78
C ILE A 52 0.14 4.56 -13.30
N MET A 53 0.17 5.70 -13.99
CA MET A 53 0.30 5.72 -15.44
C MET A 53 1.61 5.09 -15.93
N GLY A 54 2.74 5.44 -15.31
CA GLY A 54 4.04 4.88 -15.70
C GLY A 54 4.15 3.38 -15.43
N ILE A 55 3.53 2.87 -14.37
CA ILE A 55 3.45 1.43 -14.12
C ILE A 55 2.55 0.74 -15.15
N ASN A 56 1.39 1.34 -15.48
CA ASN A 56 0.47 0.79 -16.47
C ASN A 56 1.11 0.71 -17.87
N ASP A 57 1.86 1.74 -18.29
CA ASP A 57 2.61 1.75 -19.55
C ASP A 57 3.66 0.62 -19.61
N GLY A 58 4.15 0.17 -18.47
CA GLY A 58 5.09 -0.96 -18.36
C GLY A 58 4.43 -2.35 -18.43
N TYR A 59 3.11 -2.44 -18.41
CA TYR A 59 2.42 -3.72 -18.56
C TYR A 59 2.46 -4.21 -20.01
N PRO A 60 2.83 -5.48 -20.26
CA PRO A 60 2.85 -6.03 -21.61
C PRO A 60 1.43 -6.17 -22.18
N THR A 61 1.30 -5.88 -23.47
CA THR A 61 0.03 -5.85 -24.20
C THR A 61 -0.65 -7.22 -24.40
N SER A 62 0.02 -8.31 -24.06
CA SER A 62 -0.39 -9.69 -24.37
C SER A 62 -0.39 -10.64 -23.18
N HIS A 63 -0.89 -10.21 -22.03
CA HIS A 63 -1.10 -11.13 -20.90
C HIS A 63 -2.55 -11.59 -20.81
N ALA A 64 -2.76 -12.88 -20.60
CA ALA A 64 -4.09 -13.51 -20.51
C ALA A 64 -4.99 -12.96 -19.38
N PHE A 65 -4.41 -12.23 -18.41
CA PHE A 65 -5.13 -11.68 -17.25
C PHE A 65 -5.25 -10.15 -17.28
N ILE A 66 -4.65 -9.46 -18.24
CA ILE A 66 -4.69 -8.01 -18.36
C ILE A 66 -5.13 -7.67 -19.78
N ASP A 67 -6.13 -6.81 -19.88
CA ASP A 67 -6.44 -6.06 -21.09
C ASP A 67 -6.31 -4.55 -20.82
N TYR A 68 -6.18 -3.79 -21.89
CA TYR A 68 -6.09 -2.33 -21.77
C TYR A 68 -7.33 -1.72 -21.13
N LYS A 69 -8.50 -2.36 -21.27
CA LYS A 69 -9.73 -1.86 -20.68
C LYS A 69 -9.72 -1.94 -19.16
N LEU A 70 -9.08 -2.97 -18.61
CA LEU A 70 -8.89 -3.08 -17.16
C LEU A 70 -7.99 -1.97 -16.63
N LEU A 71 -6.84 -1.71 -17.28
CA LEU A 71 -5.92 -0.65 -16.90
C LEU A 71 -6.55 0.75 -17.04
N GLU A 72 -7.24 0.99 -18.17
CA GLU A 72 -8.00 2.22 -18.40
C GLU A 72 -9.03 2.48 -17.30
N ASN A 73 -9.79 1.46 -16.90
CA ASN A 73 -10.79 1.58 -15.84
C ASN A 73 -10.14 1.93 -14.49
N ILE A 74 -8.99 1.33 -14.17
CA ILE A 74 -8.24 1.66 -12.95
C ILE A 74 -7.80 3.13 -12.98
N GLU A 75 -7.27 3.62 -14.10
CA GLU A 75 -6.88 5.03 -14.24
C GLU A 75 -8.07 5.98 -14.09
N HIS A 76 -9.22 5.67 -14.69
CA HIS A 76 -10.44 6.46 -14.52
C HIS A 76 -10.89 6.53 -13.05
N SER A 77 -10.87 5.39 -12.35
CA SER A 77 -11.23 5.35 -10.93
C SER A 77 -10.25 6.19 -10.10
N VAL A 78 -8.94 6.07 -10.35
CA VAL A 78 -7.92 6.85 -9.64
C VAL A 78 -8.00 8.33 -9.99
N LEU A 79 -8.36 8.69 -11.22
CA LEU A 79 -8.61 10.10 -11.59
C LEU A 79 -9.77 10.68 -10.77
N SER A 80 -10.85 9.93 -10.57
CA SER A 80 -11.96 10.32 -9.68
C SER A 80 -11.49 10.50 -8.24
N TRP A 81 -10.68 9.56 -7.73
CA TRP A 81 -10.08 9.66 -6.40
C TRP A 81 -9.17 10.88 -6.26
N ARG A 82 -8.38 11.23 -7.27
CA ARG A 82 -7.57 12.45 -7.26
C ARG A 82 -8.43 13.70 -7.01
N TRP A 83 -9.60 13.81 -7.66
CA TRP A 83 -10.50 14.95 -7.47
C TRP A 83 -11.11 14.96 -6.07
N ARG A 84 -11.40 13.81 -5.49
CA ARG A 84 -11.88 13.70 -4.09
C ARG A 84 -10.81 14.13 -3.09
N LEU A 85 -9.54 13.76 -3.33
CA LEU A 85 -8.45 13.95 -2.37
C LEU A 85 -7.78 15.32 -2.46
N LYS A 86 -7.75 15.98 -3.61
CA LYS A 86 -6.91 17.19 -3.84
C LYS A 86 -7.15 18.32 -2.85
N ASP A 87 -8.35 18.41 -2.27
CA ASP A 87 -8.75 19.46 -1.32
C ASP A 87 -8.52 19.04 0.15
N HIS A 88 -8.06 17.82 0.41
CA HIS A 88 -7.69 17.33 1.75
C HIS A 88 -6.31 17.86 2.20
N THR A 89 -6.03 19.12 1.93
CA THR A 89 -4.69 19.74 2.11
C THR A 89 -4.18 19.69 3.56
N HIS A 90 -5.10 19.60 4.53
CA HIS A 90 -4.79 19.40 5.94
C HIS A 90 -4.11 18.05 6.23
N ARG A 91 -4.10 17.14 5.25
CA ARG A 91 -3.47 15.82 5.35
C ARG A 91 -2.00 15.80 4.91
N LEU A 92 -1.40 16.95 4.54
CA LEU A 92 0.03 16.99 4.25
C LEU A 92 0.85 16.60 5.49
N ARG A 93 1.57 15.50 5.40
CA ARG A 93 2.37 14.92 6.48
C ARG A 93 3.81 14.71 6.05
N GLN A 94 4.68 14.61 7.04
CA GLN A 94 6.00 14.03 6.79
C GLN A 94 5.82 12.54 6.49
N VAL A 95 6.44 12.09 5.39
CA VAL A 95 6.35 10.69 4.91
C VAL A 95 7.73 10.15 4.59
N HIS A 96 7.84 8.84 4.48
CA HIS A 96 8.99 8.19 3.86
C HIS A 96 8.87 8.24 2.33
N GLY A 97 7.67 7.99 1.80
CA GLY A 97 7.32 8.04 0.37
C GLY A 97 7.55 6.73 -0.38
N ASP A 98 8.26 5.76 0.20
CA ASP A 98 8.45 4.42 -0.36
C ASP A 98 8.75 3.38 0.73
N PHE A 99 7.86 3.27 1.71
CA PHE A 99 8.05 2.48 2.93
C PHE A 99 7.71 1.00 2.73
N HIS A 100 8.40 0.34 1.80
CA HIS A 100 8.27 -1.10 1.57
C HIS A 100 9.37 -1.91 2.27
N PRO A 101 9.19 -3.24 2.46
CA PRO A 101 10.12 -4.07 3.23
C PRO A 101 11.58 -4.05 2.75
N TRP A 102 11.85 -3.79 1.46
CA TRP A 102 13.20 -3.73 0.92
C TRP A 102 13.98 -2.46 1.34
N ASN A 103 13.24 -1.42 1.77
CA ASN A 103 13.82 -0.19 2.31
C ASN A 103 13.94 -0.22 3.84
N ILE A 104 13.72 -1.38 4.48
CA ILE A 104 13.75 -1.55 5.93
C ILE A 104 14.82 -2.57 6.30
N LEU A 105 15.83 -2.13 7.05
CA LEU A 105 16.91 -2.98 7.56
C LEU A 105 16.80 -3.16 9.06
N PHE A 106 16.30 -4.32 9.48
CA PHE A 106 16.34 -4.69 10.89
C PHE A 106 17.76 -5.00 11.34
N GLN A 107 18.09 -4.49 12.51
CA GLN A 107 19.31 -4.79 13.28
C GLN A 107 18.97 -5.82 14.37
N GLU A 108 19.59 -5.69 15.54
CA GLU A 108 19.27 -6.53 16.68
C GLU A 108 17.85 -6.21 17.21
N GLY A 109 17.06 -7.26 17.46
CA GLY A 109 15.69 -7.13 17.96
C GLY A 109 14.76 -6.42 16.96
N ALA A 110 14.03 -5.44 17.45
CA ALA A 110 13.12 -4.60 16.67
C ALA A 110 13.73 -3.28 16.18
N LYS A 111 15.02 -3.03 16.45
CA LYS A 111 15.71 -1.84 15.94
C LYS A 111 15.88 -1.95 14.43
N PHE A 112 15.62 -0.87 13.71
CA PHE A 112 15.74 -0.84 12.25
C PHE A 112 16.27 0.50 11.75
N ARG A 113 16.67 0.52 10.50
CA ARG A 113 16.99 1.70 9.70
C ARG A 113 16.14 1.69 8.45
N VAL A 114 15.76 2.86 7.99
CA VAL A 114 15.08 3.06 6.71
C VAL A 114 16.06 3.58 5.67
N LEU A 115 15.86 3.14 4.44
CA LEU A 115 16.67 3.50 3.27
C LEU A 115 15.78 4.24 2.27
N ASP A 116 16.41 5.00 1.39
CA ASP A 116 15.82 5.56 0.19
C ASP A 116 14.54 6.42 0.40
N ARG A 117 14.75 7.66 0.84
CA ARG A 117 13.71 8.71 0.88
C ARG A 117 13.73 9.59 -0.38
N SER A 118 14.01 9.02 -1.54
CA SER A 118 14.18 9.74 -2.80
C SER A 118 12.90 10.43 -3.30
N ARG A 119 11.72 9.94 -2.92
CA ARG A 119 10.43 10.52 -3.33
C ARG A 119 10.02 11.79 -2.57
N GLY A 120 10.87 12.25 -1.68
CA GLY A 120 10.66 13.46 -0.88
C GLY A 120 9.97 13.17 0.46
N GLU A 121 10.01 14.17 1.33
CA GLU A 121 9.65 14.01 2.75
C GLU A 121 8.23 14.47 3.10
N TRP A 122 7.46 14.97 2.13
CA TRP A 122 6.12 15.52 2.35
C TRP A 122 5.13 14.88 1.39
N GLY A 123 4.02 14.37 1.91
CA GLY A 123 2.99 13.70 1.12
C GLY A 123 1.77 13.29 1.94
N GLU A 124 1.01 12.34 1.40
CA GLU A 124 -0.11 11.71 2.09
C GLU A 124 0.39 10.47 2.86
N ALA A 125 0.06 10.40 4.15
CA ALA A 125 0.43 9.28 5.01
C ALA A 125 -0.07 7.91 4.48
N ALA A 126 -1.16 7.91 3.73
CA ALA A 126 -1.71 6.72 3.11
C ALA A 126 -0.75 6.03 2.13
N ASP A 127 0.21 6.77 1.54
CA ASP A 127 1.24 6.17 0.68
C ASP A 127 2.13 5.19 1.46
N ASP A 128 2.66 5.62 2.61
CA ASP A 128 3.52 4.76 3.44
C ASP A 128 2.75 3.59 4.06
N VAL A 129 1.53 3.84 4.56
CA VAL A 129 0.69 2.81 5.18
C VAL A 129 0.32 1.73 4.17
N SER A 130 -0.13 2.12 2.96
CA SER A 130 -0.46 1.16 1.91
C SER A 130 0.77 0.42 1.41
N CYS A 131 1.91 1.13 1.27
CA CYS A 131 3.16 0.57 0.80
C CYS A 131 3.67 -0.56 1.70
N LEU A 132 3.56 -0.39 3.02
CA LEU A 132 3.93 -1.44 3.97
C LEU A 132 2.87 -2.55 4.02
N THR A 133 1.61 -2.19 4.24
CA THR A 133 0.58 -3.18 4.59
C THR A 133 0.18 -4.09 3.45
N ILE A 134 0.25 -3.62 2.20
CA ILE A 134 0.00 -4.48 1.03
C ILE A 134 0.99 -5.66 0.96
N ASN A 135 2.16 -5.56 1.57
CA ASN A 135 3.13 -6.65 1.58
C ASN A 135 2.70 -7.80 2.49
N TYR A 136 1.96 -7.55 3.58
CA TYR A 136 1.35 -8.64 4.35
C TYR A 136 0.35 -9.44 3.49
N LEU A 137 -0.51 -8.73 2.76
CA LEU A 137 -1.41 -9.36 1.80
C LEU A 137 -0.64 -10.12 0.72
N PHE A 138 0.33 -9.49 0.09
CA PHE A 138 1.08 -10.05 -1.03
C PHE A 138 1.81 -11.36 -0.67
N PHE A 139 2.49 -11.40 0.47
CA PHE A 139 3.18 -12.61 0.92
C PHE A 139 2.19 -13.71 1.36
N SER A 140 1.06 -13.33 1.96
CA SER A 140 0.01 -14.28 2.32
C SER A 140 -0.64 -14.89 1.07
N LEU A 141 -0.97 -14.07 0.06
CA LEU A 141 -1.51 -14.55 -1.22
C LEU A 141 -0.56 -15.54 -1.91
N GLN A 142 0.74 -15.30 -1.90
CA GLN A 142 1.71 -16.23 -2.48
C GLN A 142 1.81 -17.55 -1.72
N ARG A 143 1.52 -17.55 -0.42
CA ARG A 143 1.58 -18.75 0.43
C ARG A 143 0.32 -19.60 0.34
N SER A 144 -0.83 -18.97 0.43
CA SER A 144 -2.11 -19.65 0.64
C SER A 144 -3.25 -19.19 -0.26
N GLY A 145 -3.01 -18.15 -1.07
CA GLY A 145 -4.01 -17.58 -1.97
C GLY A 145 -5.00 -16.62 -1.28
N ARG A 146 -4.87 -16.38 0.02
CA ARG A 146 -5.71 -15.45 0.80
C ARG A 146 -4.91 -14.81 1.92
N LEU A 147 -5.44 -13.75 2.52
CA LEU A 147 -4.85 -13.19 3.75
C LEU A 147 -5.27 -14.05 4.94
N GLU A 148 -4.30 -14.77 5.52
CA GLU A 148 -4.54 -15.64 6.68
C GLU A 148 -3.30 -15.84 7.55
N GLY A 149 -3.50 -16.47 8.72
CA GLY A 149 -2.43 -16.84 9.65
C GLY A 149 -1.65 -15.63 10.16
N ASN A 150 -0.33 -15.75 10.23
CA ASN A 150 0.56 -14.74 10.80
C ASN A 150 0.45 -13.38 10.07
N PHE A 151 0.30 -13.41 8.75
CA PHE A 151 0.18 -12.19 7.96
C PHE A 151 -1.15 -11.47 8.22
N GLU A 152 -2.24 -12.20 8.41
CA GLU A 152 -3.53 -11.62 8.79
C GLU A 152 -3.46 -10.97 10.17
N VAL A 153 -2.88 -11.68 11.15
CA VAL A 153 -2.71 -11.15 12.51
C VAL A 153 -1.90 -9.85 12.50
N LEU A 154 -0.76 -9.83 11.77
CA LEU A 154 0.08 -8.63 11.70
C LEU A 154 -0.57 -7.50 10.91
N PHE A 155 -1.29 -7.81 9.83
CA PHE A 155 -2.03 -6.83 9.05
C PHE A 155 -3.09 -6.12 9.91
N LYS A 156 -3.97 -6.88 10.57
CA LYS A 156 -5.03 -6.32 11.42
C LYS A 156 -4.46 -5.58 12.62
N ARG A 157 -3.42 -6.12 13.24
CA ARG A 157 -2.72 -5.46 14.34
C ARG A 157 -2.13 -4.13 13.92
N PHE A 158 -1.47 -4.07 12.75
CA PHE A 158 -0.89 -2.83 12.23
C PHE A 158 -1.98 -1.75 12.07
N TRP A 159 -3.10 -2.09 11.41
CA TRP A 159 -4.19 -1.15 11.17
C TRP A 159 -4.81 -0.65 12.47
N SER A 160 -5.17 -1.56 13.39
CA SER A 160 -5.72 -1.19 14.70
C SER A 160 -4.79 -0.26 15.47
N ARG A 161 -3.51 -0.64 15.58
CA ARG A 161 -2.50 0.14 16.29
C ARG A 161 -2.25 1.51 15.65
N TYR A 162 -2.15 1.57 14.32
CA TYR A 162 -1.93 2.82 13.61
C TYR A 162 -3.08 3.81 13.81
N LEU A 163 -4.31 3.36 13.67
CA LEU A 163 -5.51 4.18 13.88
C LEU A 163 -5.64 4.64 15.34
N GLU A 164 -5.31 3.78 16.30
CA GLU A 164 -5.28 4.13 17.72
C GLU A 164 -4.22 5.20 18.02
N HIS A 165 -2.99 5.02 17.54
CA HIS A 165 -1.88 5.94 17.83
C HIS A 165 -2.01 7.30 17.15
N THR A 166 -2.57 7.35 15.95
CA THR A 166 -2.70 8.59 15.16
C THR A 166 -4.05 9.29 15.35
N GLY A 167 -5.10 8.54 15.70
CA GLY A 167 -6.49 9.02 15.69
C GLY A 167 -7.01 9.32 14.28
N ASP A 168 -6.27 8.98 13.22
CA ASP A 168 -6.58 9.33 11.83
C ASP A 168 -7.57 8.34 11.20
N GLN A 169 -8.84 8.39 11.64
CA GLN A 169 -9.89 7.56 11.04
C GLN A 169 -10.15 7.87 9.56
N GLN A 170 -9.83 9.10 9.10
CA GLN A 170 -9.96 9.49 7.71
C GLN A 170 -9.01 8.69 6.79
N MET A 171 -7.96 8.09 7.34
CA MET A 171 -7.05 7.18 6.62
C MET A 171 -7.83 6.13 5.82
N LEU A 172 -8.86 5.54 6.40
CA LEU A 172 -9.67 4.50 5.77
C LEU A 172 -10.44 5.00 4.52
N SER A 173 -10.79 6.27 4.48
CA SER A 173 -11.49 6.88 3.33
C SER A 173 -10.57 7.53 2.30
N VAL A 174 -9.25 7.45 2.45
CA VAL A 174 -8.29 8.03 1.51
C VAL A 174 -7.29 7.03 0.95
N VAL A 175 -7.13 5.87 1.56
CA VAL A 175 -6.05 4.91 1.24
C VAL A 175 -6.21 4.17 -0.09
N ALA A 176 -7.44 4.08 -0.61
CA ALA A 176 -7.77 3.26 -1.79
C ALA A 176 -6.86 3.47 -3.02
N PRO A 177 -6.63 4.71 -3.52
CA PRO A 177 -5.79 4.91 -4.70
C PRO A 177 -4.31 4.59 -4.45
N PHE A 178 -3.85 4.67 -3.21
CA PHE A 178 -2.49 4.28 -2.84
C PHE A 178 -2.34 2.76 -2.83
N PHE A 179 -3.35 2.02 -2.38
CA PHE A 179 -3.39 0.58 -2.54
C PHE A 179 -3.44 0.16 -4.02
N ALA A 180 -4.18 0.88 -4.85
CA ALA A 180 -4.19 0.61 -6.29
C ALA A 180 -2.79 0.77 -6.90
N PHE A 181 -2.09 1.85 -6.59
CA PHE A 181 -0.70 2.05 -7.02
C PHE A 181 0.20 0.90 -6.60
N ARG A 182 0.22 0.57 -5.31
CA ARG A 182 1.08 -0.50 -4.78
C ARG A 182 0.66 -1.88 -5.29
N GLY A 183 -0.63 -2.10 -5.50
CA GLY A 183 -1.17 -3.31 -6.13
C GLY A 183 -0.68 -3.49 -7.56
N LEU A 184 -0.67 -2.43 -8.36
CA LEU A 184 -0.12 -2.45 -9.72
C LEU A 184 1.37 -2.80 -9.71
N VAL A 185 2.16 -2.26 -8.78
CA VAL A 185 3.59 -2.61 -8.66
C VAL A 185 3.79 -4.10 -8.38
N ILE A 186 3.11 -4.65 -7.36
CA ILE A 186 3.29 -6.06 -6.98
C ILE A 186 2.66 -7.05 -7.97
N ALA A 187 1.69 -6.62 -8.77
CA ALA A 187 1.11 -7.43 -9.84
C ALA A 187 1.93 -7.34 -11.14
N SER A 188 2.88 -6.41 -11.26
CA SER A 188 3.62 -6.20 -12.50
C SER A 188 4.50 -7.42 -12.86
N PRO A 189 4.40 -7.93 -14.10
CA PRO A 189 5.29 -8.99 -14.58
C PRO A 189 6.73 -8.52 -14.79
N VAL A 190 6.96 -7.22 -14.87
CA VAL A 190 8.31 -6.64 -14.95
C VAL A 190 9.03 -6.80 -13.62
N TRP A 191 8.36 -6.47 -12.50
CA TRP A 191 8.96 -6.54 -11.18
C TRP A 191 8.87 -7.93 -10.55
N TYR A 192 7.80 -8.67 -10.84
CA TYR A 192 7.53 -10.01 -10.30
C TYR A 192 7.23 -11.02 -11.41
N PRO A 193 8.21 -11.37 -12.27
CA PRO A 193 7.98 -12.21 -13.46
C PRO A 193 7.44 -13.60 -13.11
N ASN A 194 7.81 -14.14 -11.95
CA ASN A 194 7.43 -15.49 -11.52
C ASN A 194 6.13 -15.56 -10.69
N LEU A 195 5.42 -14.43 -10.53
CA LEU A 195 4.16 -14.43 -9.81
C LEU A 195 3.07 -15.15 -10.64
N SER A 196 2.33 -16.07 -10.03
CA SER A 196 1.30 -16.83 -10.73
C SER A 196 0.15 -15.94 -11.20
N GLU A 197 -0.49 -16.32 -12.31
CA GLU A 197 -1.64 -15.62 -12.86
C GLU A 197 -2.80 -15.54 -11.86
N THR A 198 -3.06 -16.61 -11.11
CA THR A 198 -4.11 -16.65 -10.08
C THR A 198 -3.89 -15.57 -9.01
N ILE A 199 -2.66 -15.39 -8.54
CA ILE A 199 -2.34 -14.34 -7.57
C ILE A 199 -2.50 -12.96 -8.17
N ARG A 200 -2.06 -12.76 -9.43
CA ARG A 200 -2.25 -11.48 -10.13
C ARG A 200 -3.73 -11.12 -10.25
N ARG A 201 -4.59 -12.07 -10.64
CA ARG A 201 -6.04 -11.86 -10.72
C ARG A 201 -6.63 -11.41 -9.38
N ARG A 202 -6.23 -12.04 -8.27
CA ARG A 202 -6.65 -11.63 -6.92
C ARG A 202 -6.18 -10.21 -6.55
N ILE A 203 -4.95 -9.85 -6.93
CA ILE A 203 -4.44 -8.48 -6.73
C ILE A 203 -5.24 -7.48 -7.57
N PHE A 204 -5.58 -7.80 -8.84
CA PHE A 204 -6.41 -6.92 -9.65
C PHE A 204 -7.85 -6.83 -9.15
N SER A 205 -8.43 -7.90 -8.60
CA SER A 205 -9.71 -7.83 -7.91
C SER A 205 -9.62 -6.90 -6.69
N PHE A 206 -8.58 -7.05 -5.86
CA PHE A 206 -8.33 -6.16 -4.74
C PHE A 206 -8.24 -4.70 -5.19
N ILE A 207 -7.47 -4.38 -6.24
CA ILE A 207 -7.34 -3.01 -6.75
C ILE A 207 -8.71 -2.44 -7.14
N ARG A 208 -9.51 -3.17 -7.92
CA ARG A 208 -10.83 -2.72 -8.35
C ARG A 208 -11.76 -2.51 -7.16
N ASN A 209 -11.90 -3.54 -6.34
CA ASN A 209 -12.89 -3.54 -5.26
C ASN A 209 -12.55 -2.49 -4.19
N VAL A 210 -11.26 -2.23 -3.90
CA VAL A 210 -10.88 -1.18 -2.97
C VAL A 210 -11.09 0.23 -3.55
N LEU A 211 -10.96 0.40 -4.88
CA LEU A 211 -11.23 1.68 -5.54
C LEU A 211 -12.74 1.98 -5.63
N ASP A 212 -13.57 0.95 -5.70
CA ASP A 212 -15.03 1.07 -5.78
C ASP A 212 -15.66 1.28 -4.39
N ASP A 213 -14.95 0.99 -3.30
CA ASP A 213 -15.42 1.22 -1.94
C ASP A 213 -15.04 2.63 -1.45
N ASP A 214 -15.98 3.31 -0.79
CA ASP A 214 -15.76 4.66 -0.23
C ASP A 214 -14.89 4.65 1.02
N VAL A 215 -14.91 3.55 1.77
CA VAL A 215 -14.16 3.38 3.01
C VAL A 215 -13.56 1.99 3.04
N PHE A 216 -12.24 1.93 3.06
CA PHE A 216 -11.51 0.66 3.18
C PHE A 216 -11.77 0.03 4.56
N ASP A 217 -12.10 -1.25 4.57
CA ASP A 217 -12.27 -2.04 5.78
C ASP A 217 -11.15 -3.09 5.89
N PRO A 218 -10.23 -2.95 6.86
CA PRO A 218 -9.14 -3.91 7.06
C PRO A 218 -9.60 -5.34 7.38
N ASP A 219 -10.83 -5.52 7.85
CA ASP A 219 -11.38 -6.85 8.14
C ASP A 219 -11.94 -7.56 6.91
N ARG A 220 -12.23 -6.81 5.83
CA ARG A 220 -12.80 -7.31 4.57
C ARG A 220 -11.78 -7.56 3.46
N VAL A 221 -10.48 -7.58 3.76
CA VAL A 221 -9.41 -7.67 2.73
C VAL A 221 -9.57 -8.89 1.83
N ASN A 222 -10.00 -10.03 2.36
CA ASN A 222 -10.24 -11.22 1.55
C ASN A 222 -11.40 -11.05 0.57
N GLU A 223 -12.45 -10.31 0.94
CA GLU A 223 -13.58 -10.00 0.04
C GLU A 223 -13.12 -9.13 -1.12
N TYR A 224 -12.23 -8.14 -0.86
CA TYR A 224 -11.64 -7.34 -1.94
C TYR A 224 -10.81 -8.17 -2.93
N CYS A 225 -10.28 -9.33 -2.54
CA CYS A 225 -9.52 -10.22 -3.41
C CYS A 225 -10.40 -11.18 -4.25
N GLU A 226 -11.73 -11.16 -4.05
CA GLU A 226 -12.67 -12.00 -4.79
C GLU A 226 -13.11 -11.32 -6.10
N THR A 227 -13.45 -12.14 -7.11
CA THR A 227 -13.84 -11.68 -8.45
C THR A 227 -15.30 -11.27 -8.52
#